data_b1812638307732fc53784c1086c128f8
#
_entry.id   b1812638307732fc53784c1086c128f8
#
_cell.length_a   1.000
_cell.length_b   1.000
_cell.length_c   1.000
_cell.angle_alpha   90.00
_cell.angle_beta   90.00
_cell.angle_gamma   90.00
#
_symmetry.space_group_name_H-M   'P 1'
#
loop_
_entity.id
_entity.type
_entity.pdbx_description
1 polymer ?
#
loop_
_entity_poly.entity_id
_entity_poly.type
_entity_poly.pdbx_seq_one_letter_code
_entity_poly.pdbx_strand_id
1 'polypeptide(L)'
;MERLVEDRYTRGWNKLKEIDGEVGERVIAALAPIAPDFGRLLVEFSFGDIYSRPQLDLKAREIATIAALAALGNAQPQLKVHIEAALNVGCTRDEIVEVFMQMAVYAGMPAALNALFAAHEVFTRRDEAAGNAADANEAAVQPA
;
A
#
# COMPACT_ATOMS: atom_id res chain seq x y z
N MET A 1 11.32 -2.12 -35.68
CA MET A 1 10.82 -2.85 -34.50
C MET A 1 9.92 -1.84 -33.75
N GLU A 2 8.62 -1.88 -34.00
CA GLU A 2 7.66 -1.06 -33.28
C GLU A 2 7.73 -1.42 -31.80
N ARG A 3 8.08 -0.45 -30.95
CA ARG A 3 7.89 -0.57 -29.52
C ARG A 3 6.39 -0.71 -29.32
N LEU A 4 5.92 -1.89 -28.94
CA LEU A 4 4.58 -2.07 -28.42
C LEU A 4 4.46 -1.13 -27.22
N VAL A 5 3.70 -0.07 -27.40
CA VAL A 5 3.39 0.86 -26.31
C VAL A 5 2.53 0.05 -25.34
N GLU A 6 3.08 -0.25 -24.17
CA GLU A 6 2.34 -0.93 -23.11
C GLU A 6 1.05 -0.14 -22.85
N ASP A 7 -0.09 -0.83 -22.93
CA ASP A 7 -1.36 -0.17 -22.71
C ASP A 7 -1.48 0.34 -21.26
N ARG A 8 -2.32 1.32 -21.07
CA ARG A 8 -2.47 2.06 -19.82
C ARG A 8 -2.87 1.17 -18.65
N TYR A 9 -3.75 0.19 -18.90
CA TYR A 9 -4.20 -0.77 -17.88
C TYR A 9 -3.07 -1.72 -17.49
N THR A 10 -2.39 -2.32 -18.44
CA THR A 10 -1.28 -3.26 -18.20
C THR A 10 -0.17 -2.59 -17.39
N ARG A 11 0.22 -1.38 -17.76
CA ARG A 11 1.20 -0.59 -17.01
C ARG A 11 0.72 -0.34 -15.57
N GLY A 12 -0.52 0.07 -15.41
CA GLY A 12 -1.12 0.34 -14.10
C GLY A 12 -1.23 -0.92 -13.24
N TRP A 13 -1.65 -2.03 -13.81
CA TRP A 13 -1.76 -3.31 -13.12
C TRP A 13 -0.41 -3.81 -12.62
N ASN A 14 0.62 -3.72 -13.44
CA ASN A 14 1.97 -4.09 -13.04
C ASN A 14 2.49 -3.19 -11.91
N LYS A 15 2.22 -1.89 -11.98
CA LYS A 15 2.58 -0.93 -10.95
C LYS A 15 1.81 -1.16 -9.64
N LEU A 16 0.54 -1.45 -9.69
CA LEU A 16 -0.28 -1.81 -8.53
C LEU A 16 0.29 -3.04 -7.80
N LYS A 17 0.64 -4.08 -8.55
CA LYS A 17 1.24 -5.29 -7.94
C LYS A 17 2.60 -5.02 -7.31
N GLU A 18 3.41 -4.17 -7.93
CA GLU A 18 4.71 -3.76 -7.40
C GLU A 18 4.59 -3.03 -6.05
N ILE A 19 3.59 -2.18 -5.90
CA ILE A 19 3.41 -1.31 -4.74
C ILE A 19 2.54 -1.98 -3.67
N ASP A 20 1.32 -2.37 -4.03
CA ASP A 20 0.30 -2.86 -3.10
C ASP A 20 0.28 -4.39 -2.96
N GLY A 21 0.91 -5.12 -3.90
CA GLY A 21 0.91 -6.57 -3.92
C GLY A 21 -0.50 -7.16 -3.96
N GLU A 22 -0.73 -8.27 -3.27
CA GLU A 22 -2.02 -8.96 -3.20
C GLU A 22 -3.13 -8.11 -2.56
N VAL A 23 -2.77 -7.18 -1.67
CA VAL A 23 -3.75 -6.28 -1.04
C VAL A 23 -4.41 -5.40 -2.08
N GLY A 24 -3.64 -4.85 -3.01
CA GLY A 24 -4.16 -4.06 -4.13
C GLY A 24 -5.05 -4.88 -5.07
N GLU A 25 -4.64 -6.09 -5.40
CA GLU A 25 -5.45 -7.00 -6.22
C GLU A 25 -6.82 -7.30 -5.57
N ARG A 26 -6.86 -7.50 -4.25
CA ARG A 26 -8.11 -7.70 -3.50
C ARG A 26 -9.01 -6.46 -3.51
N VAL A 27 -8.45 -5.27 -3.45
CA VAL A 27 -9.23 -4.01 -3.55
C VAL A 27 -9.93 -3.93 -4.91
N ILE A 28 -9.22 -4.22 -5.99
CA ILE A 28 -9.81 -4.23 -7.34
C ILE A 28 -10.88 -5.32 -7.48
N ALA A 29 -10.62 -6.53 -6.98
CA ALA A 29 -11.58 -7.62 -7.00
C ALA A 29 -12.86 -7.28 -6.20
N ALA A 30 -12.75 -6.58 -5.08
CA ALA A 30 -13.90 -6.14 -4.28
C ALA A 30 -14.78 -5.11 -5.00
N LEU A 31 -14.27 -4.40 -5.98
CA LEU A 31 -15.04 -3.46 -6.81
C LEU A 31 -15.82 -4.15 -7.93
N ALA A 32 -15.44 -5.35 -8.34
CA ALA A 32 -16.06 -6.03 -9.48
C ALA A 32 -17.59 -6.18 -9.39
N PRO A 33 -18.19 -6.55 -8.23
CA PRO A 33 -19.64 -6.68 -8.11
C PRO A 33 -20.39 -5.34 -8.00
N ILE A 34 -19.70 -4.23 -7.75
CA ILE A 34 -20.28 -2.92 -7.44
C ILE A 34 -20.03 -1.92 -8.58
N ALA A 35 -18.78 -1.79 -8.98
CA ALA A 35 -18.32 -0.77 -9.92
C ALA A 35 -17.05 -1.23 -10.66
N PRO A 36 -17.15 -2.22 -11.58
CA PRO A 36 -15.99 -2.77 -12.27
C PRO A 36 -15.23 -1.71 -13.09
N ASP A 37 -15.94 -0.76 -13.70
CA ASP A 37 -15.35 0.33 -14.45
C ASP A 37 -14.51 1.26 -13.55
N PHE A 38 -14.94 1.47 -12.30
CA PHE A 38 -14.18 2.26 -11.35
C PHE A 38 -12.88 1.58 -10.95
N GLY A 39 -12.89 0.26 -10.78
CA GLY A 39 -11.67 -0.53 -10.57
C GLY A 39 -10.69 -0.36 -11.72
N ARG A 40 -11.17 -0.40 -12.96
CA ARG A 40 -10.35 -0.13 -14.15
C ARG A 40 -9.77 1.29 -14.14
N LEU A 41 -10.58 2.30 -13.88
CA LEU A 41 -10.15 3.70 -13.79
C LEU A 41 -9.09 3.91 -12.70
N LEU A 42 -9.25 3.26 -11.55
CA LEU A 42 -8.28 3.30 -10.46
C LEU A 42 -6.92 2.75 -10.92
N VAL A 43 -6.91 1.59 -11.57
CA VAL A 43 -5.68 1.00 -12.10
C VAL A 43 -5.04 1.90 -13.16
N GLU A 44 -5.81 2.36 -14.13
CA GLU A 44 -5.30 3.16 -15.24
C GLU A 44 -4.80 4.54 -14.80
N PHE A 45 -5.60 5.27 -14.03
CA PHE A 45 -5.26 6.63 -13.64
C PHE A 45 -4.23 6.68 -12.51
N SER A 46 -4.53 6.02 -11.38
CA SER A 46 -3.65 6.13 -10.21
C SER A 46 -2.31 5.46 -10.44
N PHE A 47 -2.31 4.20 -10.86
CA PHE A 47 -1.08 3.44 -11.02
C PHE A 47 -0.46 3.60 -12.40
N GLY A 48 -1.27 3.59 -13.46
CA GLY A 48 -0.81 3.71 -14.83
C GLY A 48 -0.30 5.11 -15.20
N ASP A 49 -1.02 6.15 -14.81
CA ASP A 49 -0.67 7.52 -15.18
C ASP A 49 0.14 8.25 -14.11
N ILE A 50 -0.19 8.11 -12.82
CA ILE A 50 0.44 8.91 -11.76
C ILE A 50 1.63 8.18 -11.13
N TYR A 51 1.43 7.00 -10.56
CA TYR A 51 2.49 6.26 -9.87
C TYR A 51 3.59 5.73 -10.79
N SER A 52 3.32 5.61 -12.08
CA SER A 52 4.32 5.21 -13.08
C SER A 52 5.21 6.35 -13.57
N ARG A 53 5.00 7.59 -13.12
CA ARG A 53 5.84 8.74 -13.50
C ARG A 53 7.19 8.66 -12.78
N PRO A 54 8.32 8.91 -13.48
CA PRO A 54 9.66 8.70 -12.92
C PRO A 54 10.19 9.84 -12.04
N GLN A 55 9.50 11.00 -12.00
CA GLN A 55 10.01 12.20 -11.34
C GLN A 55 10.03 12.12 -9.81
N LEU A 56 9.27 11.18 -9.23
CA LEU A 56 9.24 10.90 -7.80
C LEU A 56 9.29 9.39 -7.62
N ASP A 57 10.18 8.89 -6.78
CA ASP A 57 10.30 7.46 -6.52
C ASP A 57 9.11 6.91 -5.69
N LEU A 58 8.96 5.59 -5.66
CA LEU A 58 7.81 4.96 -5.02
C LEU A 58 7.81 5.15 -3.50
N LYS A 59 8.98 5.15 -2.87
CA LYS A 59 9.11 5.39 -1.42
C LYS A 59 8.61 6.79 -1.05
N ALA A 60 9.04 7.81 -1.79
CA ALA A 60 8.60 9.18 -1.57
C ALA A 60 7.10 9.34 -1.86
N ARG A 61 6.56 8.66 -2.89
CA ARG A 61 5.13 8.66 -3.18
C ARG A 61 4.33 8.07 -2.04
N GLU A 62 4.75 6.94 -1.47
CA GLU A 62 4.03 6.32 -0.36
C GLU A 62 4.14 7.13 0.94
N ILE A 63 5.26 7.79 1.22
CA ILE A 63 5.37 8.74 2.32
C ILE A 63 4.33 9.87 2.17
N ALA A 64 4.23 10.46 0.99
CA ALA A 64 3.24 11.51 0.72
C ALA A 64 1.80 10.97 0.84
N THR A 65 1.55 9.75 0.38
CA THR A 65 0.24 9.10 0.42
C THR A 65 -0.22 8.84 1.85
N ILE A 66 0.61 8.20 2.67
CA ILE A 66 0.24 7.91 4.07
C ILE A 66 0.09 9.20 4.89
N ALA A 67 0.88 10.22 4.64
CA ALA A 67 0.71 11.54 5.26
C ALA A 67 -0.63 12.16 4.89
N ALA A 68 -1.00 12.15 3.61
CA ALA A 68 -2.28 12.70 3.13
C ALA A 68 -3.48 11.93 3.72
N LEU A 69 -3.44 10.60 3.72
CA LEU A 69 -4.52 9.77 4.25
C LEU A 69 -4.67 9.90 5.77
N ALA A 70 -3.57 10.02 6.51
CA ALA A 70 -3.58 10.32 7.94
C ALA A 70 -4.23 11.68 8.22
N ALA A 71 -3.86 12.70 7.44
CA ALA A 71 -4.40 14.05 7.58
C ALA A 71 -5.89 14.15 7.27
N LEU A 72 -6.39 13.40 6.28
CA LEU A 72 -7.82 13.31 5.96
C LEU A 72 -8.66 12.79 7.15
N GLY A 73 -8.14 11.85 7.91
CA GLY A 73 -8.75 11.32 9.13
C GLY A 73 -9.93 10.37 8.92
N ASN A 74 -10.51 10.32 7.74
CA ASN A 74 -11.68 9.49 7.39
C ASN A 74 -11.38 8.36 6.39
N ALA A 75 -10.12 8.08 6.11
CA ALA A 75 -9.67 7.12 5.11
C ALA A 75 -8.88 5.95 5.75
N GLN A 76 -9.33 5.45 6.90
CA GLN A 76 -8.64 4.39 7.65
C GLN A 76 -8.40 3.11 6.85
N PRO A 77 -9.37 2.56 6.08
CA PRO A 77 -9.12 1.37 5.27
C PRO A 77 -8.01 1.58 4.24
N GLN A 78 -8.02 2.72 3.54
CA GLN A 78 -7.01 3.09 2.55
C GLN A 78 -5.66 3.35 3.21
N LEU A 79 -5.63 3.99 4.37
CA LEU A 79 -4.40 4.20 5.14
C LEU A 79 -3.71 2.87 5.45
N LYS A 80 -4.43 1.85 5.90
CA LYS A 80 -3.87 0.53 6.18
C LYS A 80 -3.30 -0.14 4.93
N VAL A 81 -3.97 -0.02 3.78
CA VAL A 81 -3.46 -0.50 2.48
C VAL A 81 -2.14 0.18 2.14
N HIS A 82 -2.07 1.49 2.31
CA HIS A 82 -0.87 2.26 1.94
C HIS A 82 0.26 2.18 2.98
N ILE A 83 -0.01 1.83 4.24
CA ILE A 83 1.05 1.45 5.19
C ILE A 83 1.74 0.16 4.72
N GLU A 84 0.97 -0.85 4.29
CA GLU A 84 1.53 -2.05 3.66
C GLU A 84 2.35 -1.70 2.41
N ALA A 85 1.80 -0.87 1.54
CA ALA A 85 2.47 -0.41 0.32
C ALA A 85 3.78 0.33 0.63
N ALA A 86 3.78 1.21 1.63
CA ALA A 86 4.97 1.92 2.09
C ALA A 86 6.10 0.95 2.51
N LEU A 87 5.75 -0.10 3.27
CA LEU A 87 6.71 -1.15 3.64
C LEU A 87 7.20 -1.92 2.41
N ASN A 88 6.33 -2.23 1.45
CA ASN A 88 6.68 -2.94 0.23
C ASN A 88 7.70 -2.18 -0.64
N VAL A 89 7.63 -0.85 -0.65
CA VAL A 89 8.53 0.00 -1.45
C VAL A 89 9.74 0.51 -0.68
N GLY A 90 9.98 0.01 0.53
CA GLY A 90 11.22 0.22 1.28
C GLY A 90 11.15 1.28 2.39
N CYS A 91 9.96 1.78 2.77
CA CYS A 91 9.84 2.56 4.00
C CYS A 91 10.09 1.65 5.21
N THR A 92 10.83 2.14 6.18
CA THR A 92 10.97 1.47 7.47
C THR A 92 9.76 1.77 8.37
N ARG A 93 9.54 0.93 9.37
CA ARG A 93 8.51 1.18 10.38
C ARG A 93 8.75 2.51 11.12
N ASP A 94 9.99 2.79 11.43
CA ASP A 94 10.38 4.05 12.09
C ASP A 94 10.04 5.26 11.22
N GLU A 95 10.34 5.20 9.92
CA GLU A 95 9.97 6.28 8.98
C GLU A 95 8.46 6.50 8.93
N ILE A 96 7.65 5.44 8.90
CA ILE A 96 6.19 5.52 8.90
C ILE A 96 5.69 6.17 10.20
N VAL A 97 6.21 5.74 11.34
CA VAL A 97 5.87 6.32 12.66
C VAL A 97 6.21 7.81 12.71
N GLU A 98 7.40 8.18 12.24
CA GLU A 98 7.82 9.60 12.20
C GLU A 98 6.92 10.46 11.31
N VAL A 99 6.49 9.94 10.16
CA VAL A 99 5.51 10.64 9.30
C VAL A 99 4.21 10.92 10.08
N PHE A 100 3.69 9.94 10.81
CA PHE A 100 2.44 10.10 11.56
C PHE A 100 2.59 11.03 12.76
N MET A 101 3.73 10.98 13.45
CA MET A 101 4.05 11.95 14.51
C MET A 101 4.11 13.38 13.96
N GLN A 102 4.69 13.57 12.79
CA GLN A 102 4.71 14.89 12.13
C GLN A 102 3.30 15.36 11.78
N MET A 103 2.38 14.48 11.44
CA MET A 103 0.99 14.86 11.14
C MET A 103 0.25 15.43 12.36
N ALA A 104 0.69 15.20 13.58
CA ALA A 104 0.16 15.87 14.76
C ALA A 104 0.30 17.40 14.68
N VAL A 105 1.37 17.88 14.03
CA VAL A 105 1.62 19.32 13.83
C VAL A 105 0.64 19.94 12.83
N TYR A 106 0.36 19.25 11.73
CA TYR A 106 -0.40 19.80 10.60
C TYR A 106 -1.87 19.38 10.55
N ALA A 107 -2.22 18.24 11.16
CA ALA A 107 -3.57 17.67 11.14
C ALA A 107 -4.17 17.43 12.52
N GLY A 108 -3.39 17.61 13.59
CA GLY A 108 -3.82 17.47 14.98
C GLY A 108 -3.54 16.10 15.58
N MET A 109 -3.49 16.04 16.90
CA MET A 109 -3.24 14.81 17.66
C MET A 109 -4.20 13.67 17.36
N PRO A 110 -5.52 13.87 17.18
CA PRO A 110 -6.42 12.76 16.87
C PRO A 110 -6.09 12.07 15.56
N ALA A 111 -5.73 12.80 14.51
CA ALA A 111 -5.33 12.23 13.23
C ALA A 111 -4.05 11.40 13.36
N ALA A 112 -3.05 11.92 14.08
CA ALA A 112 -1.80 11.20 14.34
C ALA A 112 -2.04 9.92 15.16
N LEU A 113 -2.84 9.97 16.22
CA LEU A 113 -3.19 8.82 17.04
C LEU A 113 -3.87 7.71 16.20
N ASN A 114 -4.86 8.07 15.40
CA ASN A 114 -5.56 7.12 14.55
C ASN A 114 -4.59 6.47 13.53
N ALA A 115 -3.69 7.25 12.96
CA ALA A 115 -2.68 6.74 12.03
C ALA A 115 -1.67 5.80 12.70
N LEU A 116 -1.20 6.14 13.91
CA LEU A 116 -0.29 5.29 14.68
C LEU A 116 -0.95 3.96 15.09
N PHE A 117 -2.22 3.98 15.47
CA PHE A 117 -2.96 2.73 15.76
C PHE A 117 -3.17 1.90 14.49
N ALA A 118 -3.45 2.52 13.36
CA ALA A 118 -3.51 1.81 12.07
C ALA A 118 -2.17 1.16 11.71
N ALA A 119 -1.05 1.87 11.92
CA ALA A 119 0.28 1.33 11.71
C ALA A 119 0.56 0.13 12.63
N HIS A 120 0.21 0.21 13.90
CA HIS A 120 0.36 -0.88 14.84
C HIS A 120 -0.38 -2.14 14.38
N GLU A 121 -1.63 -2.02 13.95
CA GLU A 121 -2.40 -3.14 13.42
C GLU A 121 -1.74 -3.77 12.18
N VAL A 122 -1.24 -2.96 11.26
CA VAL A 122 -0.56 -3.45 10.05
C VAL A 122 0.73 -4.16 10.40
N PHE A 123 1.55 -3.58 11.28
CA PHE A 123 2.81 -4.18 11.70
C PHE A 123 2.59 -5.52 12.41
N THR A 124 1.59 -5.60 13.29
CA THR A 124 1.24 -6.83 13.99
C THR A 124 0.80 -7.93 13.03
N ARG A 125 -0.10 -7.63 12.09
CA ARG A 125 -0.52 -8.61 11.06
C ARG A 125 0.65 -9.10 10.21
N ARG A 126 1.58 -8.23 9.90
CA ARG A 126 2.77 -8.55 9.11
C ARG A 126 3.71 -9.49 9.87
N ASP A 127 3.88 -9.26 11.18
CA ASP A 127 4.68 -10.12 12.04
C ASP A 127 4.03 -11.50 12.21
N GLU A 128 2.73 -11.57 12.41
CA GLU A 128 1.96 -12.81 12.49
C GLU A 128 2.06 -13.62 11.19
N ALA A 129 1.92 -12.98 10.02
CA ALA A 129 2.06 -13.63 8.73
C ALA A 129 3.48 -14.19 8.52
N ALA A 130 4.52 -13.46 8.93
CA ALA A 130 5.90 -13.92 8.86
C ALA A 130 6.17 -15.09 9.83
N GLY A 131 5.63 -15.09 11.05
CA GLY A 131 5.70 -16.18 12.02
C GLY A 131 5.04 -17.45 11.48
N ASN A 132 3.83 -17.35 10.96
CA ASN A 132 3.11 -18.50 10.39
C ASN A 132 3.83 -19.11 9.17
N ALA A 133 4.46 -18.29 8.35
CA ALA A 133 5.24 -18.76 7.21
C ALA A 133 6.52 -19.50 7.64
N ALA A 134 7.18 -19.05 8.70
CA ALA A 134 8.35 -19.69 9.26
C ALA A 134 7.98 -21.08 9.86
N ASP A 135 6.90 -21.16 10.63
CA ASP A 135 6.40 -22.40 11.22
C ASP A 135 6.00 -23.44 10.15
N ALA A 136 5.34 -22.98 9.08
CA ALA A 136 4.96 -23.85 7.97
C ALA A 136 6.19 -24.41 7.22
N ASN A 137 7.26 -23.63 7.08
CA ASN A 137 8.48 -24.04 6.43
C ASN A 137 9.29 -25.03 7.28
N GLU A 138 9.33 -24.85 8.62
CA GLU A 138 9.95 -25.80 9.55
C GLU A 138 9.21 -27.14 9.56
N ALA A 139 7.88 -27.12 9.54
CA ALA A 139 7.06 -28.33 9.47
C ALA A 139 7.28 -29.13 8.17
N ALA A 140 7.53 -28.43 7.06
CA ALA A 140 7.79 -29.06 5.76
C ALA A 140 9.19 -29.67 5.61
N VAL A 141 10.13 -29.29 6.47
CA VAL A 141 11.54 -29.73 6.43
C VAL A 141 11.81 -30.91 7.37
N GLN A 142 10.88 -31.30 8.26
CA GLN A 142 11.03 -32.46 9.15
C GLN A 142 10.86 -33.76 8.33
N PRO A 143 11.89 -34.62 8.20
CA PRO A 143 11.74 -35.91 7.55
C PRO A 143 10.91 -36.85 8.44
N ALA A 144 10.04 -37.62 7.79
CA ALA A 144 9.24 -38.66 8.42
C ALA A 144 10.11 -39.73 9.14
#